data_869b1be253786d8f1f26c2187da4bd05
#
_entry.id   869b1be253786d8f1f26c2187da4bd05
#
_cell.length_a   1.000
_cell.length_b   1.000
_cell.length_c   1.000
_cell.angle_alpha   90.00
_cell.angle_beta   90.00
_cell.angle_gamma   90.00
#
_symmetry.space_group_name_H-M   'P 1'
#
loop_
_entity.id
_entity.type
_entity.pdbx_description
1 polymer ?
#
loop_
_entity_poly.entity_id
_entity_poly.type
_entity_poly.pdbx_seq_one_letter_code
_entity_poly.pdbx_strand_id
1 'polypeptide(L)'
;MKVKELIAMLNERDPEAIVLISGYETLGGTEVAEADLLIDMQSICLEQADNLTGNRKVVSSGGEDSVWLGWKDDYRTKVFLEDAQIPDQDE
;
A
#
# COMPACT_ATOMS: atom_id res chain seq x y z
N MET A 1 -10.23 -2.99 -3.83
CA MET A 1 -10.17 -4.44 -3.54
C MET A 1 -10.16 -4.63 -2.03
N LYS A 2 -11.06 -5.44 -1.52
CA LYS A 2 -11.09 -5.77 -0.09
C LYS A 2 -10.23 -7.00 0.18
N VAL A 3 -9.82 -7.18 1.45
CA VAL A 3 -8.99 -8.33 1.85
C VAL A 3 -9.62 -9.65 1.41
N LYS A 4 -10.94 -9.83 1.61
CA LYS A 4 -11.61 -11.07 1.21
C LYS A 4 -11.54 -11.33 -0.29
N GLU A 5 -11.56 -10.28 -1.09
CA GLU A 5 -11.44 -10.40 -2.54
C GLU A 5 -10.03 -10.82 -2.94
N LEU A 6 -9.03 -10.23 -2.28
CA LEU A 6 -7.64 -10.59 -2.53
C LEU A 6 -7.34 -12.04 -2.11
N ILE A 7 -7.88 -12.48 -0.96
CA ILE A 7 -7.74 -13.87 -0.52
C ILE A 7 -8.31 -14.82 -1.57
N ALA A 8 -9.52 -14.52 -2.07
CA ALA A 8 -10.15 -15.38 -3.08
C ALA A 8 -9.30 -15.47 -4.34
N MET A 9 -8.75 -14.35 -4.79
CA MET A 9 -7.88 -14.32 -5.97
C MET A 9 -6.59 -15.08 -5.75
N LEU A 10 -5.99 -14.94 -4.57
CA LEU A 10 -4.72 -15.61 -4.25
C LEU A 10 -4.90 -17.12 -4.09
N ASN A 11 -6.08 -17.57 -3.64
CA ASN A 11 -6.37 -19.01 -3.51
C ASN A 11 -6.29 -19.76 -4.83
N GLU A 12 -6.38 -19.07 -5.95
CA GLU A 12 -6.28 -19.68 -7.27
C GLU A 12 -4.85 -19.68 -7.81
N ARG A 13 -3.90 -19.25 -7.01
CA ARG A 13 -2.50 -19.13 -7.40
C ARG A 13 -1.64 -20.17 -6.69
N ASP A 14 -0.44 -20.37 -7.22
CA ASP A 14 0.58 -21.19 -6.56
C ASP A 14 0.93 -20.52 -5.22
N PRO A 15 0.77 -21.21 -4.07
CA PRO A 15 1.12 -20.62 -2.78
C PRO A 15 2.60 -20.27 -2.62
N GLU A 16 3.47 -20.83 -3.48
CA GLU A 16 4.90 -20.51 -3.47
C GLU A 16 5.25 -19.34 -4.40
N ALA A 17 4.27 -18.77 -5.10
CA ALA A 17 4.53 -17.65 -5.98
C ALA A 17 4.92 -16.41 -5.17
N ILE A 18 5.84 -15.62 -5.72
CA ILE A 18 6.32 -14.40 -5.09
C ILE A 18 5.32 -13.27 -5.32
N VAL A 19 5.00 -12.51 -4.27
CA VAL A 19 4.13 -11.32 -4.38
C VAL A 19 4.98 -10.12 -4.74
N LEU A 20 4.74 -9.56 -5.91
CA LEU A 20 5.49 -8.42 -6.43
C LEU A 20 4.68 -7.13 -6.30
N ILE A 21 5.39 -6.04 -6.04
CA ILE A 21 4.81 -4.69 -6.03
C ILE A 21 5.73 -3.75 -6.80
N SER A 22 5.19 -2.59 -7.16
CA SER A 22 5.98 -1.56 -7.84
C SER A 22 7.07 -1.03 -6.92
N GLY A 23 8.28 -0.87 -7.45
CA GLY A 23 9.33 -0.12 -6.79
C GLY A 23 9.18 1.37 -7.08
N TYR A 24 10.05 2.18 -6.48
CA TYR A 24 9.99 3.63 -6.66
C TYR A 24 10.20 4.05 -8.11
N GLU A 25 11.13 3.39 -8.78
CA GLU A 25 11.47 3.75 -10.16
C GLU A 25 11.13 2.62 -11.15
N THR A 26 10.04 1.92 -10.91
CA THR A 26 9.60 0.85 -11.83
C THR A 26 9.21 1.42 -13.20
N LEU A 27 8.82 2.70 -13.26
CA LEU A 27 8.40 3.35 -14.50
C LEU A 27 9.48 3.23 -15.57
N GLY A 28 9.10 2.68 -16.72
CA GLY A 28 10.01 2.54 -17.84
C GLY A 28 10.97 1.37 -17.75
N GLY A 29 10.83 0.52 -16.73
CA GLY A 29 11.69 -0.63 -16.54
C GLY A 29 10.90 -1.85 -16.08
N THR A 30 11.64 -2.92 -15.76
CA THR A 30 11.05 -4.19 -15.31
C THR A 30 11.51 -4.58 -13.92
N GLU A 31 12.26 -3.73 -13.25
CA GLU A 31 12.67 -3.98 -11.87
C GLU A 31 11.52 -3.64 -10.93
N VAL A 32 11.22 -4.55 -10.02
CA VAL A 32 10.10 -4.44 -9.07
C VAL A 32 10.59 -4.91 -7.70
N ALA A 33 9.73 -4.81 -6.71
CA ALA A 33 10.06 -5.24 -5.37
C ALA A 33 9.24 -6.47 -4.98
N GLU A 34 9.80 -7.31 -4.13
CA GLU A 34 9.06 -8.36 -3.47
C GLU A 34 8.46 -7.79 -2.19
N ALA A 35 7.15 -7.93 -2.02
CA ALA A 35 6.46 -7.45 -0.83
C ALA A 35 6.92 -8.25 0.39
N ASP A 36 7.20 -7.56 1.50
CA ASP A 36 7.58 -8.20 2.76
C ASP A 36 6.98 -7.52 4.00
N LEU A 37 6.13 -6.50 3.80
CA LEU A 37 5.44 -5.82 4.89
C LEU A 37 3.94 -5.84 4.65
N LEU A 38 3.19 -6.07 5.73
CA LEU A 38 1.74 -5.98 5.73
C LEU A 38 1.34 -5.26 7.01
N ILE A 39 0.76 -4.06 6.88
CA ILE A 39 0.51 -3.19 8.03
C ILE A 39 -0.94 -2.75 8.03
N ASP A 40 -1.60 -2.85 9.19
CA ASP A 40 -2.97 -2.39 9.37
C ASP A 40 -2.99 -0.87 9.51
N MET A 41 -3.95 -0.24 8.85
CA MET A 41 -4.14 1.20 8.87
C MET A 41 -5.62 1.53 8.76
N GLN A 42 -5.95 2.82 8.82
CA GLN A 42 -7.27 3.32 8.43
C GLN A 42 -7.09 4.32 7.31
N SER A 43 -8.07 4.39 6.42
CA SER A 43 -8.00 5.30 5.29
C SER A 43 -9.37 5.76 4.88
N ILE A 44 -9.40 6.90 4.19
CA ILE A 44 -10.62 7.46 3.60
C ILE A 44 -10.43 7.59 2.09
N CYS A 45 -11.55 7.58 1.39
CA CYS A 45 -11.56 7.81 -0.05
C CYS A 45 -11.34 9.30 -0.32
N LEU A 46 -10.48 9.62 -1.28
CA LEU A 46 -10.32 11.00 -1.74
C LEU A 46 -11.45 11.33 -2.72
N GLU A 47 -11.88 12.60 -2.72
CA GLU A 47 -12.90 13.06 -3.66
C GLU A 47 -12.44 12.91 -5.11
N GLN A 48 -11.16 13.17 -5.35
CA GLN A 48 -10.57 13.04 -6.68
C GLN A 48 -9.32 12.20 -6.61
N ALA A 49 -9.29 11.16 -7.43
CA ALA A 49 -8.09 10.34 -7.58
C ALA A 49 -7.04 11.09 -8.40
N ASP A 50 -5.78 10.84 -8.06
CA ASP A 50 -4.64 11.36 -8.81
C ASP A 50 -3.76 10.16 -9.17
N ASN A 51 -3.43 10.02 -10.45
CA ASN A 51 -2.66 8.86 -10.88
C ASN A 51 -1.21 8.87 -10.41
N LEU A 52 -0.75 9.96 -9.82
CA LEU A 52 0.59 10.06 -9.23
C LEU A 52 0.57 9.79 -7.72
N THR A 53 -0.49 10.18 -7.03
CA THR A 53 -0.55 10.07 -5.56
C THR A 53 -1.55 9.04 -5.06
N GLY A 54 -2.60 8.75 -5.83
CA GLY A 54 -3.54 7.70 -5.48
C GLY A 54 -4.96 8.17 -5.29
N ASN A 55 -5.79 7.33 -4.66
CA ASN A 55 -7.22 7.60 -4.49
C ASN A 55 -7.68 7.47 -3.04
N ARG A 56 -6.77 7.29 -2.09
CA ARG A 56 -7.11 7.22 -0.67
C ARG A 56 -6.07 7.99 0.15
N LYS A 57 -6.46 8.35 1.37
CA LYS A 57 -5.56 9.01 2.32
C LYS A 57 -5.62 8.25 3.64
N VAL A 58 -4.45 7.99 4.21
CA VAL A 58 -4.34 7.38 5.54
C VAL A 58 -4.77 8.41 6.59
N VAL A 59 -5.56 7.96 7.57
CA VAL A 59 -6.03 8.77 8.69
C VAL A 59 -5.78 8.04 9.99
N SER A 60 -5.76 8.78 11.10
CA SER A 60 -5.53 8.19 12.42
C SER A 60 -6.79 7.53 12.98
N SER A 61 -7.97 8.01 12.62
CA SER A 61 -9.25 7.47 13.10
C SER A 61 -10.37 7.92 12.17
N GLY A 62 -11.53 7.25 12.31
CA GLY A 62 -12.71 7.63 11.54
C GLY A 62 -12.70 7.18 10.08
N GLY A 63 -11.74 6.36 9.70
CA GLY A 63 -11.66 5.83 8.35
C GLY A 63 -12.12 4.38 8.28
N GLU A 64 -11.90 3.77 7.14
CA GLU A 64 -12.14 2.37 6.90
C GLU A 64 -10.89 1.56 7.23
N ASP A 65 -11.08 0.37 7.82
CA ASP A 65 -9.97 -0.54 8.08
C ASP A 65 -9.30 -0.89 6.75
N SER A 66 -7.99 -0.78 6.73
CA SER A 66 -7.19 -0.95 5.52
C SER A 66 -5.93 -1.73 5.83
N VAL A 67 -5.35 -2.31 4.79
CA VAL A 67 -4.10 -3.05 4.88
C VAL A 67 -3.14 -2.46 3.84
N TRP A 68 -1.94 -2.12 4.28
CA TRP A 68 -0.91 -1.59 3.40
C TRP A 68 0.15 -2.65 3.15
N LEU A 69 0.46 -2.86 1.89
CA LEU A 69 1.44 -3.84 1.43
C LEU A 69 2.67 -3.10 0.92
N GLY A 70 3.86 -3.48 1.38
CA GLY A 70 5.07 -2.78 1.00
C GLY A 70 6.33 -3.62 1.06
N TRP A 71 7.44 -2.97 0.75
CA TRP A 71 8.78 -3.51 0.86
C TRP A 71 9.57 -2.64 1.84
N LYS A 72 10.15 -3.27 2.87
CA LYS A 72 10.81 -2.53 3.97
C LYS A 72 12.00 -1.72 3.50
N ASP A 73 12.71 -2.15 2.46
CA ASP A 73 13.92 -1.49 1.99
C ASP A 73 13.66 -0.45 0.89
N ASP A 74 12.42 -0.25 0.47
CA ASP A 74 12.05 0.89 -0.38
C ASP A 74 12.30 2.16 0.42
N TYR A 75 13.08 3.09 -0.13
CA TYR A 75 13.48 4.27 0.65
C TYR A 75 12.28 5.15 1.04
N ARG A 76 11.15 5.05 0.32
CA ARG A 76 9.91 5.77 0.68
C ARG A 76 9.23 5.17 1.89
N THR A 77 9.42 3.87 2.15
CA THR A 77 8.65 3.13 3.16
C THR A 77 8.83 3.75 4.54
N LYS A 78 10.06 4.03 4.94
CA LYS A 78 10.33 4.58 6.27
C LYS A 78 9.62 5.93 6.45
N VAL A 79 9.73 6.81 5.45
CA VAL A 79 9.11 8.13 5.50
C VAL A 79 7.59 8.00 5.55
N PHE A 80 7.03 7.14 4.70
CA PHE A 80 5.58 6.92 4.68
C PHE A 80 5.06 6.41 6.02
N LEU A 81 5.74 5.43 6.61
CA LEU A 81 5.28 4.84 7.88
C LEU A 81 5.39 5.85 9.03
N GLU A 82 6.40 6.70 9.04
CA GLU A 82 6.50 7.77 10.02
C GLU A 82 5.35 8.76 9.87
N ASP A 83 5.05 9.18 8.64
CA ASP A 83 3.96 10.09 8.35
C ASP A 83 2.60 9.47 8.68
N ALA A 84 2.46 8.17 8.45
CA ALA A 84 1.20 7.46 8.71
C ALA A 84 0.86 7.38 10.21
N GLN A 85 1.84 7.56 11.09
CA GLN A 85 1.59 7.57 12.54
C GLN A 85 0.93 8.88 12.99
N ILE A 86 1.14 9.95 12.25
CA ILE A 86 0.59 11.27 12.57
C ILE A 86 0.02 11.93 11.30
N PRO A 87 -0.91 11.26 10.61
CA PRO A 87 -1.35 11.70 9.27
C PRO A 87 -2.02 13.07 9.28
N ASP A 88 -2.58 13.50 10.42
CA ASP A 88 -3.30 14.75 10.51
C ASP A 88 -2.38 15.96 10.64
N GLN A 89 -1.09 15.75 10.86
CA GLN A 89 -0.09 16.83 10.94
C GLN A 89 0.59 17.08 9.62
N ASP A 90 0.31 16.27 8.63
CA ASP A 90 0.91 16.38 7.31
C ASP A 90 0.14 17.41 6.49
N GLU A 91 0.71 18.57 6.36
CA GLU A 91 0.11 19.66 5.59
C GLU A 91 0.99 19.98 4.39
#